data_89147466f505927ad71132853699be93
#
_entry.id   89147466f505927ad71132853699be93
#
_cell.length_a   1.000
_cell.length_b   1.000
_cell.length_c   1.000
_cell.angle_alpha   90.00
_cell.angle_beta   90.00
_cell.angle_gamma   90.00
#
_symmetry.space_group_name_H-M   'P 1'
#
loop_
_entity.id
_entity.type
_entity.pdbx_description
1 polymer ?
#
loop_
_entity_poly.entity_id
_entity_poly.type
_entity_poly.pdbx_seq_one_letter_code
_entity_poly.pdbx_strand_id
1 'polypeptide(L)'
;MANILVCDDERSICEMLDIALRRENHRVETVQSGQAAKNKIDGALYDVIVTDIKMPNIDGIEVLRHAHRVSPDSAVILITAVDDYEAAVEAVKAGGASDYIRKNPGLVDEIKLAINRVLEKQVLSKQNFALRRDAATRNSLENIVGSSAALEKLKQTVRTVSSTASTVLIHGESGTGKELVARAVHVCSPRATDSFVSVNCGAFPETLLESELFGYVKGAFTGANQNKRGLLKSPMGVRSSSTKSAK
;
A
#
# COMPACT_ATOMS: atom_id res chain seq x y z
N MET A 1 -14.19 10.70 10.29
CA MET A 1 -15.36 11.19 9.52
C MET A 1 -15.07 10.96 8.05
N ALA A 2 -15.90 10.21 7.34
CA ALA A 2 -15.74 9.86 5.93
C ALA A 2 -17.02 10.23 5.15
N ASN A 3 -16.88 10.46 3.84
CA ASN A 3 -18.00 10.65 2.92
C ASN A 3 -18.36 9.30 2.32
N ILE A 4 -19.59 8.85 2.52
CA ILE A 4 -20.05 7.53 2.10
C ILE A 4 -21.25 7.67 1.16
N LEU A 5 -21.20 7.01 0.02
CA LEU A 5 -22.34 6.84 -0.87
C LEU A 5 -22.91 5.44 -0.67
N VAL A 6 -24.21 5.35 -0.42
CA VAL A 6 -24.94 4.07 -0.36
C VAL A 6 -25.90 4.01 -1.55
N CYS A 7 -25.83 2.90 -2.29
CA CYS A 7 -26.66 2.66 -3.46
C CYS A 7 -27.33 1.30 -3.33
N ASP A 8 -28.65 1.29 -3.18
CA ASP A 8 -29.48 0.09 -3.11
C ASP A 8 -30.88 0.45 -3.59
N ASP A 9 -31.54 -0.36 -4.43
CA ASP A 9 -32.89 -0.11 -4.93
C ASP A 9 -33.95 -0.29 -3.83
N GLU A 10 -33.59 -0.99 -2.75
CA GLU A 10 -34.43 -1.12 -1.56
C GLU A 10 -34.26 0.11 -0.63
N ARG A 11 -35.28 0.95 -0.61
CA ARG A 11 -35.30 2.15 0.24
C ARG A 11 -35.04 1.87 1.73
N SER A 12 -35.57 0.75 2.23
CA SER A 12 -35.39 0.30 3.61
C SER A 12 -33.92 0.09 4.00
N ILE A 13 -33.13 -0.49 3.09
CA ILE A 13 -31.70 -0.70 3.28
C ILE A 13 -30.97 0.64 3.27
N CYS A 14 -31.29 1.51 2.33
CA CYS A 14 -30.72 2.88 2.28
C CYS A 14 -30.97 3.64 3.58
N GLU A 15 -32.20 3.65 4.09
CA GLU A 15 -32.57 4.37 5.33
C GLU A 15 -31.88 3.74 6.57
N MET A 16 -31.84 2.42 6.65
CA MET A 16 -31.16 1.69 7.73
C MET A 16 -29.67 2.00 7.78
N LEU A 17 -28.98 1.95 6.64
CA LEU A 17 -27.55 2.24 6.54
C LEU A 17 -27.27 3.74 6.77
N ASP A 18 -28.09 4.65 6.27
CA ASP A 18 -27.96 6.09 6.53
C ASP A 18 -27.97 6.39 8.02
N ILE A 19 -28.97 5.87 8.75
CA ILE A 19 -29.08 6.07 10.21
C ILE A 19 -27.88 5.47 10.93
N ALA A 20 -27.49 4.23 10.56
CA ALA A 20 -26.44 3.51 11.24
C ALA A 20 -25.05 4.17 11.06
N LEU A 21 -24.73 4.60 9.83
CA LEU A 21 -23.45 5.18 9.50
C LEU A 21 -23.32 6.65 9.95
N ARG A 22 -24.43 7.42 9.97
CA ARG A 22 -24.44 8.76 10.57
C ARG A 22 -24.19 8.73 12.08
N ARG A 23 -24.65 7.68 12.78
CA ARG A 23 -24.34 7.48 14.21
C ARG A 23 -22.85 7.26 14.48
N GLU A 24 -22.11 6.75 13.50
CA GLU A 24 -20.64 6.61 13.53
C GLU A 24 -19.90 7.88 13.06
N ASN A 25 -20.62 9.04 12.98
CA ASN A 25 -20.08 10.33 12.53
C ASN A 25 -19.57 10.34 11.08
N HIS A 26 -20.16 9.56 10.18
CA HIS A 26 -19.90 9.66 8.74
C HIS A 26 -20.91 10.62 8.07
N ARG A 27 -20.51 11.19 6.94
CA ARG A 27 -21.44 11.87 6.01
C ARG A 27 -21.95 10.83 5.03
N VAL A 28 -23.26 10.66 4.96
CA VAL A 28 -23.89 9.63 4.15
C VAL A 28 -24.82 10.27 3.13
N GLU A 29 -24.68 9.88 1.89
CA GLU A 29 -25.65 10.11 0.83
C GLU A 29 -26.19 8.78 0.35
N THR A 30 -27.49 8.72 0.08
CA THR A 30 -28.16 7.50 -0.38
C THR A 30 -28.80 7.72 -1.73
N VAL A 31 -28.76 6.73 -2.60
CA VAL A 31 -29.40 6.71 -3.91
C VAL A 31 -30.01 5.34 -4.17
N GLN A 32 -31.08 5.28 -4.98
CA GLN A 32 -31.86 4.07 -5.22
C GLN A 32 -31.68 3.52 -6.64
N SER A 33 -30.63 3.92 -7.35
CA SER A 33 -30.33 3.36 -8.68
C SER A 33 -28.86 3.55 -9.05
N GLY A 34 -28.33 2.63 -9.85
CA GLY A 34 -26.97 2.71 -10.35
C GLY A 34 -26.69 3.96 -11.19
N GLN A 35 -27.71 4.47 -11.94
CA GLN A 35 -27.56 5.72 -12.68
C GLN A 35 -27.40 6.93 -11.76
N ALA A 36 -28.19 7.00 -10.67
CA ALA A 36 -28.04 8.07 -9.69
C ALA A 36 -26.69 7.98 -8.95
N ALA A 37 -26.20 6.75 -8.70
CA ALA A 37 -24.87 6.55 -8.12
C ALA A 37 -23.77 7.08 -9.03
N LYS A 38 -23.79 6.76 -10.33
CA LYS A 38 -22.82 7.27 -11.31
C LYS A 38 -22.82 8.80 -11.35
N ASN A 39 -24.00 9.43 -11.41
CA ASN A 39 -24.12 10.90 -11.42
C ASN A 39 -23.55 11.53 -10.14
N LYS A 40 -23.72 10.88 -8.99
CA LYS A 40 -23.15 11.34 -7.73
C LYS A 40 -21.63 11.20 -7.69
N ILE A 41 -21.09 10.09 -8.20
CA ILE A 41 -19.65 9.83 -8.30
C ILE A 41 -18.97 10.85 -9.24
N ASP A 42 -19.64 11.23 -10.33
CA ASP A 42 -19.14 12.27 -11.24
C ASP A 42 -19.09 13.66 -10.61
N GLY A 43 -19.98 13.94 -9.64
CA GLY A 43 -20.13 15.27 -9.02
C GLY A 43 -19.43 15.45 -7.68
N ALA A 44 -19.02 14.38 -6.99
CA ALA A 44 -18.45 14.46 -5.66
C ALA A 44 -17.47 13.31 -5.37
N LEU A 45 -16.55 13.54 -4.44
CA LEU A 45 -15.61 12.52 -3.97
C LEU A 45 -16.16 11.79 -2.74
N TYR A 46 -16.16 10.46 -2.80
CA TYR A 46 -16.54 9.59 -1.70
C TYR A 46 -15.33 8.76 -1.25
N ASP A 47 -15.16 8.62 0.06
CA ASP A 47 -14.13 7.74 0.63
C ASP A 47 -14.53 6.26 0.45
N VAL A 48 -15.84 5.98 0.62
CA VAL A 48 -16.40 4.64 0.49
C VAL A 48 -17.72 4.69 -0.29
N ILE A 49 -17.89 3.76 -1.19
CA ILE A 49 -19.13 3.51 -1.94
C ILE A 49 -19.61 2.13 -1.55
N VAL A 50 -20.83 2.04 -1.03
CA VAL A 50 -21.52 0.78 -0.71
C VAL A 50 -22.62 0.60 -1.73
N THR A 51 -22.58 -0.47 -2.52
CA THR A 51 -23.58 -0.67 -3.58
C THR A 51 -24.11 -2.09 -3.60
N ASP A 52 -25.41 -2.25 -3.78
CA ASP A 52 -25.99 -3.55 -4.09
C ASP A 52 -25.50 -4.00 -5.49
N ILE A 53 -25.32 -5.29 -5.66
CA ILE A 53 -24.98 -5.88 -6.96
C ILE A 53 -26.20 -5.87 -7.87
N LYS A 54 -27.35 -6.35 -7.39
CA LYS A 54 -28.59 -6.46 -8.20
C LYS A 54 -29.42 -5.20 -8.10
N MET A 55 -29.32 -4.36 -9.09
CA MET A 55 -30.19 -3.20 -9.25
C MET A 55 -30.74 -3.13 -10.69
N PRO A 56 -31.96 -2.58 -10.90
CA PRO A 56 -32.52 -2.40 -12.24
C PRO A 56 -31.65 -1.49 -13.12
N ASN A 57 -31.53 -1.83 -14.39
CA ASN A 57 -30.85 -1.12 -15.48
C ASN A 57 -29.33 -1.06 -15.35
N ILE A 58 -28.79 -0.56 -14.25
CA ILE A 58 -27.34 -0.44 -13.99
C ILE A 58 -27.05 -1.17 -12.68
N ASP A 59 -26.30 -2.25 -12.79
CA ASP A 59 -25.92 -3.08 -11.65
C ASP A 59 -24.74 -2.48 -10.83
N GLY A 60 -24.50 -3.05 -9.65
CA GLY A 60 -23.42 -2.59 -8.78
C GLY A 60 -22.02 -2.84 -9.33
N ILE A 61 -21.85 -3.81 -10.24
CA ILE A 61 -20.56 -4.06 -10.91
C ILE A 61 -20.26 -2.95 -11.91
N GLU A 62 -21.28 -2.43 -12.60
CA GLU A 62 -21.10 -1.26 -13.47
C GLU A 62 -20.79 0.02 -12.65
N VAL A 63 -21.45 0.19 -11.49
CA VAL A 63 -21.14 1.28 -10.56
C VAL A 63 -19.68 1.17 -10.07
N LEU A 64 -19.23 -0.02 -9.70
CA LEU A 64 -17.85 -0.31 -9.33
C LEU A 64 -16.85 0.08 -10.44
N ARG A 65 -17.09 -0.36 -11.68
CA ARG A 65 -16.22 -0.02 -12.81
C ARG A 65 -16.18 1.48 -13.09
N HIS A 66 -17.32 2.16 -12.93
CA HIS A 66 -17.41 3.60 -13.08
C HIS A 66 -16.62 4.33 -11.98
N ALA A 67 -16.81 3.93 -10.71
CA ALA A 67 -16.09 4.48 -9.57
C ALA A 67 -14.58 4.34 -9.75
N HIS A 68 -14.08 3.18 -10.15
CA HIS A 68 -12.66 2.96 -10.41
C HIS A 68 -12.07 3.87 -11.48
N ARG A 69 -12.85 4.19 -12.51
CA ARG A 69 -12.40 5.07 -13.60
C ARG A 69 -12.36 6.54 -13.19
N VAL A 70 -13.34 7.01 -12.42
CA VAL A 70 -13.52 8.42 -12.06
C VAL A 70 -12.81 8.75 -10.74
N SER A 71 -12.86 7.86 -9.79
CA SER A 71 -12.37 8.04 -8.42
C SER A 71 -11.63 6.77 -7.93
N PRO A 72 -10.43 6.48 -8.44
CA PRO A 72 -9.69 5.24 -8.14
C PRO A 72 -9.33 5.09 -6.67
N ASP A 73 -9.30 6.19 -5.91
CA ASP A 73 -9.04 6.20 -4.47
C ASP A 73 -10.28 5.84 -3.62
N SER A 74 -11.48 5.84 -4.21
CA SER A 74 -12.71 5.46 -3.52
C SER A 74 -12.74 3.94 -3.34
N ALA A 75 -12.99 3.49 -2.13
CA ALA A 75 -13.18 2.07 -1.86
C ALA A 75 -14.62 1.66 -2.16
N VAL A 76 -14.81 0.56 -2.86
CA VAL A 76 -16.14 0.03 -3.18
C VAL A 76 -16.39 -1.26 -2.41
N ILE A 77 -17.49 -1.28 -1.66
CA ILE A 77 -17.99 -2.46 -0.94
C ILE A 77 -19.27 -2.90 -1.62
N LEU A 78 -19.34 -4.17 -2.01
CA LEU A 78 -20.50 -4.75 -2.65
C LEU A 78 -21.44 -5.36 -1.61
N ILE A 79 -22.72 -5.12 -1.74
CA ILE A 79 -23.75 -5.87 -1.00
C ILE A 79 -24.32 -6.90 -1.97
N THR A 80 -24.51 -8.13 -1.51
CA THR A 80 -24.98 -9.22 -2.37
C THR A 80 -26.02 -10.10 -1.67
N ALA A 81 -27.05 -10.51 -2.41
CA ALA A 81 -27.88 -11.64 -2.03
C ALA A 81 -27.09 -12.96 -2.17
N VAL A 82 -27.65 -14.06 -1.68
CA VAL A 82 -26.97 -15.37 -1.67
C VAL A 82 -26.61 -15.84 -3.10
N ASP A 83 -27.46 -15.51 -4.07
CA ASP A 83 -27.33 -16.01 -5.45
C ASP A 83 -26.22 -15.32 -6.27
N ASP A 84 -25.69 -14.19 -5.83
CA ASP A 84 -24.69 -13.40 -6.56
C ASP A 84 -23.28 -13.47 -5.96
N TYR A 85 -23.06 -14.44 -5.10
CA TYR A 85 -21.79 -14.62 -4.38
C TYR A 85 -20.59 -14.76 -5.30
N GLU A 86 -20.72 -15.51 -6.40
CA GLU A 86 -19.60 -15.74 -7.33
C GLU A 86 -19.15 -14.44 -8.00
N ALA A 87 -20.10 -13.62 -8.46
CA ALA A 87 -19.81 -12.33 -9.07
C ALA A 87 -19.11 -11.36 -8.07
N ALA A 88 -19.53 -11.35 -6.81
CA ALA A 88 -18.91 -10.55 -5.76
C ALA A 88 -17.46 -11.02 -5.49
N VAL A 89 -17.23 -12.33 -5.40
CA VAL A 89 -15.89 -12.89 -5.19
C VAL A 89 -14.97 -12.59 -6.36
N GLU A 90 -15.44 -12.68 -7.60
CA GLU A 90 -14.65 -12.30 -8.77
C GLU A 90 -14.29 -10.82 -8.78
N ALA A 91 -15.23 -9.95 -8.44
CA ALA A 91 -14.99 -8.51 -8.36
C ALA A 91 -13.90 -8.14 -7.34
N VAL A 92 -13.86 -8.82 -6.18
CA VAL A 92 -12.80 -8.65 -5.18
C VAL A 92 -11.47 -9.24 -5.67
N LYS A 93 -11.48 -10.46 -6.25
CA LYS A 93 -10.27 -11.11 -6.77
C LYS A 93 -9.62 -10.34 -7.91
N ALA A 94 -10.41 -9.73 -8.78
CA ALA A 94 -9.94 -8.84 -9.84
C ALA A 94 -9.39 -7.50 -9.30
N GLY A 95 -9.44 -7.28 -7.98
CA GLY A 95 -8.94 -6.05 -7.33
C GLY A 95 -9.82 -4.83 -7.53
N GLY A 96 -11.05 -5.03 -8.04
CA GLY A 96 -12.00 -3.96 -8.27
C GLY A 96 -12.78 -3.58 -7.01
N ALA A 97 -13.33 -4.54 -6.29
CA ALA A 97 -14.03 -4.30 -5.03
C ALA A 97 -13.08 -4.43 -3.83
N SER A 98 -13.28 -3.59 -2.82
CA SER A 98 -12.49 -3.63 -1.58
C SER A 98 -12.96 -4.74 -0.64
N ASP A 99 -14.27 -5.02 -0.64
CA ASP A 99 -14.89 -6.08 0.15
C ASP A 99 -16.28 -6.40 -0.43
N TYR A 100 -16.90 -7.50 0.04
CA TYR A 100 -18.30 -7.80 -0.22
C TYR A 100 -18.99 -8.31 1.03
N ILE A 101 -20.29 -8.03 1.17
CA ILE A 101 -21.08 -8.38 2.34
C ILE A 101 -22.43 -8.96 1.89
N ARG A 102 -22.85 -10.02 2.55
CA ARG A 102 -24.15 -10.65 2.27
C ARG A 102 -25.28 -9.90 2.95
N LYS A 103 -26.44 -9.79 2.29
CA LYS A 103 -27.68 -9.33 2.89
C LYS A 103 -28.17 -10.37 3.91
N ASN A 104 -27.92 -10.09 5.18
CA ASN A 104 -28.31 -10.92 6.33
C ASN A 104 -28.73 -10.00 7.50
N PRO A 105 -29.31 -10.54 8.60
CA PRO A 105 -29.69 -9.74 9.76
C PRO A 105 -28.53 -8.95 10.41
N GLY A 106 -27.29 -9.35 10.20
CA GLY A 106 -26.08 -8.67 10.68
C GLY A 106 -25.49 -7.64 9.72
N LEU A 107 -26.14 -7.37 8.59
CA LEU A 107 -25.62 -6.50 7.50
C LEU A 107 -25.04 -5.19 8.00
N VAL A 108 -25.71 -4.49 8.92
CA VAL A 108 -25.27 -3.18 9.43
C VAL A 108 -23.92 -3.30 10.12
N ASP A 109 -23.75 -4.29 10.98
CA ASP A 109 -22.52 -4.45 11.77
C ASP A 109 -21.36 -4.89 10.88
N GLU A 110 -21.62 -5.78 9.91
CA GLU A 110 -20.63 -6.19 8.93
C GLU A 110 -20.17 -5.03 8.04
N ILE A 111 -21.10 -4.18 7.58
CA ILE A 111 -20.77 -2.98 6.79
C ILE A 111 -19.93 -2.00 7.62
N LYS A 112 -20.28 -1.73 8.87
CA LYS A 112 -19.48 -0.88 9.75
C LYS A 112 -18.05 -1.40 9.91
N LEU A 113 -17.88 -2.70 10.14
CA LEU A 113 -16.57 -3.33 10.25
C LEU A 113 -15.78 -3.25 8.95
N ALA A 114 -16.42 -3.46 7.80
CA ALA A 114 -15.77 -3.36 6.49
C ALA A 114 -15.34 -1.92 6.19
N ILE A 115 -16.21 -0.93 6.45
CA ILE A 115 -15.89 0.49 6.27
C ILE A 115 -14.69 0.87 7.14
N ASN A 116 -14.67 0.49 8.42
CA ASN A 116 -13.57 0.81 9.32
C ASN A 116 -12.24 0.20 8.83
N ARG A 117 -12.24 -1.07 8.41
CA ARG A 117 -11.04 -1.73 7.83
C ARG A 117 -10.53 -1.03 6.59
N VAL A 118 -11.44 -0.62 5.71
CA VAL A 118 -11.09 0.05 4.46
C VAL A 118 -10.52 1.44 4.74
N LEU A 119 -11.13 2.23 5.61
CA LEU A 119 -10.66 3.55 5.99
C LEU A 119 -9.30 3.49 6.70
N GLU A 120 -9.09 2.54 7.59
CA GLU A 120 -7.80 2.31 8.24
C GLU A 120 -6.70 1.98 7.20
N LYS A 121 -6.99 1.08 6.26
CA LYS A 121 -6.08 0.73 5.16
C LYS A 121 -5.74 1.95 4.30
N GLN A 122 -6.73 2.81 3.98
CA GLN A 122 -6.49 4.04 3.22
C GLN A 122 -5.60 5.03 3.99
N VAL A 123 -5.84 5.22 5.30
CA VAL A 123 -5.00 6.08 6.15
C VAL A 123 -3.57 5.56 6.20
N LEU A 124 -3.37 4.26 6.45
CA LEU A 124 -2.05 3.64 6.48
C LEU A 124 -1.33 3.74 5.13
N SER A 125 -2.06 3.57 4.02
CA SER A 125 -1.52 3.71 2.66
C SER A 125 -1.06 5.15 2.39
N LYS A 126 -1.88 6.15 2.73
CA LYS A 126 -1.55 7.58 2.58
C LYS A 126 -0.35 7.96 3.45
N GLN A 127 -0.30 7.51 4.70
CA GLN A 127 0.83 7.74 5.61
C GLN A 127 2.12 7.09 5.07
N ASN A 128 2.04 5.85 4.61
CA ASN A 128 3.17 5.15 4.02
C ASN A 128 3.69 5.85 2.77
N PHE A 129 2.79 6.33 1.91
CA PHE A 129 3.15 7.12 0.72
C PHE A 129 3.85 8.43 1.09
N ALA A 130 3.33 9.17 2.07
CA ALA A 130 3.93 10.41 2.56
C ALA A 130 5.32 10.16 3.15
N LEU A 131 5.48 9.15 4.03
CA LEU A 131 6.77 8.78 4.61
C LEU A 131 7.80 8.36 3.54
N ARG A 132 7.37 7.61 2.53
CA ARG A 132 8.23 7.22 1.40
C ARG A 132 8.67 8.42 0.58
N ARG A 133 7.76 9.35 0.31
CA ARG A 133 8.07 10.60 -0.41
C ARG A 133 9.07 11.46 0.36
N ASP A 134 8.87 11.63 1.66
CA ASP A 134 9.80 12.37 2.52
C ASP A 134 11.17 11.70 2.60
N ALA A 135 11.21 10.38 2.72
CA ALA A 135 12.46 9.62 2.67
C ALA A 135 13.16 9.75 1.31
N ALA A 136 12.43 9.70 0.19
CA ALA A 136 12.97 9.89 -1.14
C ALA A 136 13.54 11.30 -1.32
N THR A 137 12.83 12.32 -0.85
CA THR A 137 13.32 13.71 -0.90
C THR A 137 14.60 13.88 -0.08
N ARG A 138 14.64 13.35 1.15
CA ARG A 138 15.83 13.44 2.02
C ARG A 138 17.05 12.71 1.47
N ASN A 139 16.86 11.65 0.71
CA ASN A 139 17.91 10.80 0.16
C ASN A 139 18.21 11.08 -1.32
N SER A 140 17.69 12.17 -1.88
CA SER A 140 17.94 12.56 -3.28
C SER A 140 19.39 12.99 -3.47
N LEU A 141 19.87 12.88 -4.72
CA LEU A 141 21.21 13.37 -5.13
C LEU A 141 21.43 14.87 -4.85
N GLU A 142 20.34 15.65 -4.84
CA GLU A 142 20.37 17.09 -4.61
C GLU A 142 20.73 17.43 -3.16
N ASN A 143 20.48 16.54 -2.23
CA ASN A 143 20.85 16.71 -0.81
C ASN A 143 22.32 16.36 -0.51
N ILE A 144 23.06 15.85 -1.49
CA ILE A 144 24.51 15.73 -1.38
C ILE A 144 25.11 17.10 -1.67
N VAL A 145 25.39 17.85 -0.59
CA VAL A 145 25.87 19.23 -0.66
C VAL A 145 27.32 19.28 -1.13
N GLY A 146 27.59 20.15 -2.09
CA GLY A 146 28.93 20.42 -2.60
C GLY A 146 28.91 20.72 -4.11
N SER A 147 29.93 21.47 -4.57
CA SER A 147 30.07 21.93 -5.95
C SER A 147 31.43 21.56 -6.58
N SER A 148 32.18 20.63 -5.98
CA SER A 148 33.45 20.19 -6.54
C SER A 148 33.25 19.35 -7.82
N ALA A 149 34.18 19.46 -8.77
CA ALA A 149 34.14 18.66 -9.99
C ALA A 149 34.10 17.15 -9.74
N ALA A 150 34.75 16.70 -8.66
CA ALA A 150 34.73 15.29 -8.24
C ALA A 150 33.33 14.85 -7.79
N LEU A 151 32.61 15.73 -7.06
CA LEU A 151 31.24 15.43 -6.61
C LEU A 151 30.25 15.43 -7.77
N GLU A 152 30.36 16.35 -8.71
CA GLU A 152 29.53 16.35 -9.92
C GLU A 152 29.74 15.09 -10.76
N LYS A 153 30.99 14.63 -10.91
CA LYS A 153 31.30 13.36 -11.55
C LYS A 153 30.68 12.17 -10.81
N LEU A 154 30.72 12.19 -9.46
CA LEU A 154 30.06 11.17 -8.62
C LEU A 154 28.54 11.17 -8.86
N LYS A 155 27.89 12.34 -8.86
CA LYS A 155 26.43 12.45 -9.12
C LYS A 155 26.07 11.90 -10.51
N GLN A 156 26.86 12.18 -11.53
CA GLN A 156 26.66 11.61 -12.87
C GLN A 156 26.80 10.09 -12.86
N THR A 157 27.83 9.55 -12.19
CA THR A 157 28.04 8.12 -12.05
C THR A 157 26.85 7.46 -11.35
N VAL A 158 26.36 8.05 -10.26
CA VAL A 158 25.16 7.53 -9.54
C VAL A 158 23.96 7.46 -10.48
N ARG A 159 23.67 8.50 -11.27
CA ARG A 159 22.56 8.48 -12.25
C ARG A 159 22.70 7.34 -13.26
N THR A 160 23.91 7.13 -13.76
CA THR A 160 24.20 6.06 -14.74
C THR A 160 24.02 4.66 -14.12
N VAL A 161 24.60 4.40 -12.95
CA VAL A 161 24.55 3.05 -12.36
C VAL A 161 23.17 2.73 -11.78
N SER A 162 22.42 3.74 -11.38
CA SER A 162 21.08 3.55 -10.79
C SER A 162 20.08 2.94 -11.79
N SER A 163 20.25 3.15 -13.09
CA SER A 163 19.40 2.58 -14.13
C SER A 163 19.68 1.09 -14.40
N THR A 164 20.80 0.55 -13.87
CA THR A 164 21.22 -0.83 -14.10
C THR A 164 20.81 -1.76 -12.95
N ALA A 165 20.77 -3.07 -13.22
CA ALA A 165 20.58 -4.10 -12.19
C ALA A 165 21.89 -4.57 -11.55
N SER A 166 23.00 -3.89 -11.82
CA SER A 166 24.35 -4.30 -11.38
C SER A 166 24.58 -4.05 -9.89
N THR A 167 25.45 -4.86 -9.30
CA THR A 167 25.93 -4.62 -7.93
C THR A 167 26.88 -3.42 -7.92
N VAL A 168 26.69 -2.49 -7.01
CA VAL A 168 27.49 -1.28 -6.86
C VAL A 168 28.33 -1.38 -5.60
N LEU A 169 29.66 -1.24 -5.72
CA LEU A 169 30.59 -1.12 -4.61
C LEU A 169 30.94 0.35 -4.39
N ILE A 170 30.70 0.85 -3.18
CA ILE A 170 31.03 2.22 -2.77
C ILE A 170 32.20 2.14 -1.79
N HIS A 171 33.34 2.72 -2.17
CA HIS A 171 34.57 2.73 -1.37
C HIS A 171 34.89 4.15 -0.91
N GLY A 172 35.47 4.30 0.30
CA GLY A 172 35.89 5.58 0.87
C GLY A 172 36.12 5.47 2.37
N GLU A 173 36.73 6.47 2.97
CA GLU A 173 37.02 6.53 4.40
C GLU A 173 35.74 6.62 5.25
N SER A 174 35.84 6.34 6.56
CA SER A 174 34.74 6.50 7.49
C SER A 174 34.27 7.97 7.53
N GLY A 175 32.97 8.20 7.60
CA GLY A 175 32.41 9.55 7.65
C GLY A 175 32.26 10.29 6.30
N THR A 176 32.72 9.72 5.17
CA THR A 176 32.65 10.38 3.84
C THR A 176 31.29 10.38 3.18
N GLY A 177 30.23 9.89 3.85
CA GLY A 177 28.86 9.91 3.32
C GLY A 177 28.51 8.76 2.40
N LYS A 178 29.22 7.60 2.44
CA LYS A 178 28.94 6.42 1.63
C LYS A 178 27.47 5.96 1.71
N GLU A 179 26.87 6.05 2.88
CA GLU A 179 25.44 5.70 3.05
C GLU A 179 24.52 6.64 2.29
N LEU A 180 24.82 7.95 2.25
CA LEU A 180 24.05 8.92 1.46
C LEU A 180 24.10 8.58 -0.02
N VAL A 181 25.28 8.20 -0.52
CA VAL A 181 25.45 7.76 -1.91
C VAL A 181 24.66 6.48 -2.19
N ALA A 182 24.71 5.49 -1.29
CA ALA A 182 23.94 4.25 -1.44
C ALA A 182 22.43 4.49 -1.48
N ARG A 183 21.93 5.38 -0.60
CA ARG A 183 20.52 5.78 -0.59
C ARG A 183 20.14 6.55 -1.86
N ALA A 184 21.01 7.43 -2.36
CA ALA A 184 20.80 8.15 -3.60
C ALA A 184 20.74 7.20 -4.82
N VAL A 185 21.61 6.19 -4.88
CA VAL A 185 21.54 5.12 -5.91
C VAL A 185 20.19 4.42 -5.86
N HIS A 186 19.66 4.09 -4.67
CA HIS A 186 18.37 3.45 -4.53
C HIS A 186 17.22 4.35 -5.01
N VAL A 187 17.19 5.60 -4.55
CA VAL A 187 16.13 6.58 -4.90
C VAL A 187 16.13 6.91 -6.40
N CYS A 188 17.29 6.94 -7.05
CA CYS A 188 17.40 7.15 -8.50
C CYS A 188 17.13 5.88 -9.34
N SER A 189 16.89 4.73 -8.73
CA SER A 189 16.70 3.46 -9.43
C SER A 189 15.22 3.17 -9.74
N PRO A 190 14.90 2.28 -10.69
CA PRO A 190 13.54 1.78 -10.91
C PRO A 190 12.90 1.13 -9.67
N ARG A 191 13.70 0.82 -8.64
CA ARG A 191 13.25 0.24 -7.36
C ARG A 191 13.11 1.27 -6.25
N ALA A 192 13.00 2.55 -6.56
CA ALA A 192 12.86 3.63 -5.58
C ALA A 192 11.65 3.45 -4.63
N THR A 193 10.62 2.74 -5.09
CA THR A 193 9.43 2.42 -4.30
C THR A 193 9.60 1.21 -3.38
N ASP A 194 10.65 0.40 -3.58
CA ASP A 194 10.93 -0.75 -2.75
C ASP A 194 11.57 -0.34 -1.41
N SER A 195 11.59 -1.27 -0.45
CA SER A 195 12.24 -1.00 0.83
C SER A 195 13.77 -1.02 0.70
N PHE A 196 14.44 0.03 1.20
CA PHE A 196 15.89 0.07 1.35
C PHE A 196 16.28 -0.48 2.72
N VAL A 197 16.99 -1.60 2.74
CA VAL A 197 17.47 -2.22 3.98
C VAL A 197 18.97 -1.98 4.12
N SER A 198 19.37 -1.27 5.16
CA SER A 198 20.78 -1.04 5.53
C SER A 198 21.19 -2.01 6.63
N VAL A 199 22.29 -2.72 6.42
CA VAL A 199 22.83 -3.68 7.38
C VAL A 199 24.27 -3.29 7.69
N ASN A 200 24.56 -3.03 8.97
CA ASN A 200 25.93 -2.84 9.43
C ASN A 200 26.53 -4.19 9.84
N CYS A 201 27.30 -4.78 8.95
CA CYS A 201 27.90 -6.09 9.21
C CYS A 201 28.89 -6.09 10.39
N GLY A 202 29.50 -4.93 10.73
CA GLY A 202 30.37 -4.81 11.88
C GLY A 202 29.67 -4.76 13.24
N ALA A 203 28.34 -4.55 13.26
CA ALA A 203 27.54 -4.53 14.47
C ALA A 203 27.09 -5.93 14.93
N PHE A 204 27.21 -6.94 14.08
CA PHE A 204 26.81 -8.31 14.39
C PHE A 204 28.04 -9.18 14.71
N PRO A 205 27.98 -10.07 15.71
CA PRO A 205 28.91 -11.16 15.85
C PRO A 205 28.93 -12.01 14.58
N GLU A 206 30.08 -12.51 14.16
CA GLU A 206 30.21 -13.31 12.92
C GLU A 206 29.23 -14.49 12.88
N THR A 207 28.99 -15.13 14.02
CA THR A 207 28.09 -16.27 14.19
C THR A 207 26.61 -15.93 13.96
N LEU A 208 26.21 -14.67 14.13
CA LEU A 208 24.82 -14.21 13.93
C LEU A 208 24.60 -13.58 12.56
N LEU A 209 25.65 -13.06 11.93
CA LEU A 209 25.56 -12.35 10.66
C LEU A 209 24.92 -13.22 9.56
N GLU A 210 25.35 -14.47 9.42
CA GLU A 210 24.80 -15.40 8.43
C GLU A 210 23.32 -15.67 8.70
N SER A 211 22.94 -15.89 9.95
CA SER A 211 21.56 -16.15 10.34
C SER A 211 20.63 -14.95 10.14
N GLU A 212 21.12 -13.72 10.31
CA GLU A 212 20.36 -12.49 10.03
C GLU A 212 20.21 -12.26 8.51
N LEU A 213 21.28 -12.46 7.72
CA LEU A 213 21.24 -12.22 6.29
C LEU A 213 20.43 -13.29 5.53
N PHE A 214 20.66 -14.56 5.81
CA PHE A 214 20.09 -15.68 5.04
C PHE A 214 18.92 -16.36 5.72
N GLY A 215 18.75 -16.17 7.05
CA GLY A 215 17.77 -16.88 7.87
C GLY A 215 18.18 -18.33 8.17
N TYR A 216 17.33 -19.02 8.88
CA TYR A 216 17.52 -20.43 9.22
C TYR A 216 16.17 -21.14 9.37
N VAL A 217 16.22 -22.48 9.29
CA VAL A 217 15.10 -23.34 9.61
C VAL A 217 15.20 -23.84 11.05
N LYS A 218 14.09 -24.19 11.65
CA LYS A 218 14.04 -24.80 12.97
C LYS A 218 14.97 -26.02 13.02
N GLY A 219 15.83 -26.09 14.05
CA GLY A 219 16.78 -27.19 14.25
C GLY A 219 18.12 -27.01 13.53
N ALA A 220 18.39 -25.90 12.84
CA ALA A 220 19.66 -25.68 12.14
C ALA A 220 20.88 -25.56 13.09
N PHE A 221 20.67 -25.12 14.32
CA PHE A 221 21.67 -25.07 15.39
C PHE A 221 21.02 -25.09 16.77
N THR A 222 21.82 -25.25 17.83
CA THR A 222 21.35 -25.24 19.23
C THR A 222 20.75 -23.88 19.57
N GLY A 223 19.41 -23.83 19.79
CA GLY A 223 18.65 -22.59 20.02
C GLY A 223 17.75 -22.17 18.85
N ALA A 224 17.80 -22.83 17.70
CA ALA A 224 16.92 -22.56 16.56
C ALA A 224 15.53 -23.16 16.78
N ASN A 225 14.72 -22.52 17.64
CA ASN A 225 13.39 -23.00 18.03
C ASN A 225 12.29 -22.76 16.98
N GLN A 226 12.52 -21.85 16.02
CA GLN A 226 11.57 -21.44 14.97
C GLN A 226 12.31 -21.22 13.66
N ASN A 227 11.53 -21.19 12.56
CA ASN A 227 12.06 -20.75 11.27
C ASN A 227 12.22 -19.22 11.30
N LYS A 228 13.37 -18.71 10.86
CA LYS A 228 13.64 -17.29 10.68
C LYS A 228 13.95 -16.98 9.24
N ARG A 229 13.23 -16.05 8.64
CA ARG A 229 13.55 -15.52 7.31
C ARG A 229 14.71 -14.55 7.41
N GLY A 230 15.71 -14.69 6.52
CA GLY A 230 16.80 -13.75 6.42
C GLY A 230 16.41 -12.47 5.68
N LEU A 231 17.18 -11.41 5.92
CA LEU A 231 16.97 -10.10 5.29
C LEU A 231 17.09 -10.15 3.75
N LEU A 232 17.90 -11.06 3.21
CA LEU A 232 18.10 -11.23 1.76
C LEU A 232 17.01 -12.09 1.07
N LYS A 233 16.20 -12.83 1.84
CA LYS A 233 15.10 -13.68 1.35
C LYS A 233 13.72 -13.04 1.45
N SER A 234 13.63 -11.77 1.80
CA SER A 234 12.35 -11.07 1.82
C SER A 234 11.79 -10.94 0.40
N PRO A 235 10.50 -11.27 0.14
CA PRO A 235 9.91 -11.24 -1.21
C PRO A 235 9.75 -9.84 -1.80
N MET A 236 9.98 -8.79 -1.03
CA MET A 236 10.06 -7.42 -1.53
C MET A 236 11.51 -7.10 -1.83
N GLY A 237 11.80 -6.70 -3.08
CA GLY A 237 13.13 -6.44 -3.64
C GLY A 237 14.08 -5.65 -2.74
N VAL A 238 14.66 -6.34 -1.77
CA VAL A 238 15.56 -5.76 -0.76
C VAL A 238 16.91 -5.51 -1.42
N ARG A 239 17.31 -4.25 -1.53
CA ARG A 239 18.71 -3.88 -1.72
C ARG A 239 19.35 -3.70 -0.35
N SER A 240 20.28 -4.57 0.01
CA SER A 240 21.09 -4.40 1.21
C SER A 240 22.36 -3.64 0.84
N SER A 241 22.68 -2.57 1.56
CA SER A 241 24.03 -2.03 1.57
C SER A 241 24.72 -2.47 2.86
N SER A 242 25.89 -3.09 2.76
CA SER A 242 26.73 -3.39 3.91
C SER A 242 27.89 -2.39 3.96
N THR A 243 27.98 -1.60 5.01
CA THR A 243 29.16 -0.78 5.25
C THR A 243 30.09 -1.54 6.18
N LYS A 244 31.21 -2.07 5.66
CA LYS A 244 32.35 -2.44 6.51
C LYS A 244 33.13 -1.19 6.82
N SER A 245 33.25 -0.85 8.10
CA SER A 245 34.28 0.07 8.58
C SER A 245 35.60 -0.68 8.46
N ALA A 246 36.43 -0.33 7.49
CA ALA A 246 37.82 -0.77 7.51
C ALA A 246 38.53 -0.06 8.67
N LYS A 247 39.18 -0.84 9.53
CA LYS A 247 40.19 -0.32 10.47
C LYS A 247 41.41 0.08 9.69
#